data_cb0e3d9c470c85696d97863dd492a2f4
#
_entry.id   cb0e3d9c470c85696d97863dd492a2f4
#
_cell.length_a   1.000
_cell.length_b   1.000
_cell.length_c   1.000
_cell.angle_alpha   90.00
_cell.angle_beta   90.00
_cell.angle_gamma   90.00
#
_symmetry.space_group_name_H-M   'P 1'
#
loop_
_entity.id
_entity.type
_entity.pdbx_description
1 polymer ?
#
loop_
_entity_poly.entity_id
_entity_poly.type
_entity_poly.pdbx_seq_one_letter_code
_entity_poly.pdbx_strand_id
1 'polypeptide(L)'
;MNKQLSRYLVIFTIAQLFVLIIAAIYPFFQSQVNLSPRFHIACRTLLDYIPGIVLAGFLLYDMSHTGTVKLFSLILTLFGGMTGLLMHLSQLPIVRKYGAITIIYSLLLIVFSIFFPYLLKALSYILYATVLVSVLYDLWYIHLPQCSQTYWLQAIIFILSFTHPWTAMLSIFILSLPAALPAERIKPLLRYLIPIVIFTFANKICTAIPGNISLFGIPASVTIPTILSLILFCIIVIMLYHDAPRTRLPRFWLCASAIGSAPVAAMCCIFAQQEHDANQPTINEKTADKSTNE
;
A
#
# COMPACT_ATOMS: atom_id res chain seq x y z
N MET A 1 2.33 15.46 -12.63
CA MET A 1 2.27 14.16 -11.96
C MET A 1 0.86 13.76 -11.53
N ASN A 2 0.06 14.64 -10.89
CA ASN A 2 -1.30 14.28 -10.42
C ASN A 2 -2.26 13.72 -11.48
N LYS A 3 -2.19 14.17 -12.76
CA LYS A 3 -3.01 13.60 -13.85
C LYS A 3 -2.62 12.16 -14.18
N GLN A 4 -1.32 11.83 -14.15
CA GLN A 4 -0.83 10.48 -14.37
C GLN A 4 -1.23 9.56 -13.20
N LEU A 5 -1.01 9.99 -11.97
CA LEU A 5 -1.42 9.25 -10.78
C LEU A 5 -2.93 8.98 -10.76
N SER A 6 -3.75 9.98 -11.11
CA SER A 6 -5.20 9.82 -11.22
C SER A 6 -5.59 8.74 -12.25
N ARG A 7 -4.97 8.75 -13.44
CA ARG A 7 -5.21 7.75 -14.48
C ARG A 7 -4.85 6.34 -14.01
N TYR A 8 -3.66 6.18 -13.43
CA TYR A 8 -3.22 4.88 -12.90
C TYR A 8 -4.08 4.40 -11.73
N LEU A 9 -4.55 5.31 -10.86
CA LEU A 9 -5.47 4.97 -9.76
C LEU A 9 -6.78 4.39 -10.30
N VAL A 10 -7.35 4.99 -11.35
CA VAL A 10 -8.57 4.47 -12.01
C VAL A 10 -8.34 3.07 -12.57
N ILE A 11 -7.25 2.89 -13.32
CA ILE A 11 -6.91 1.59 -13.93
C ILE A 11 -6.71 0.53 -12.86
N PHE A 12 -5.96 0.85 -11.81
CA PHE A 12 -5.72 -0.05 -10.69
C PHE A 12 -7.02 -0.45 -9.98
N THR A 13 -7.90 0.51 -9.73
CA THR A 13 -9.17 0.26 -9.06
C THR A 13 -10.07 -0.64 -9.89
N ILE A 14 -10.16 -0.41 -11.21
CA ILE A 14 -10.93 -1.27 -12.13
C ILE A 14 -10.35 -2.70 -12.13
N ALA A 15 -9.02 -2.84 -12.22
CA ALA A 15 -8.37 -4.14 -12.20
C ALA A 15 -8.60 -4.88 -10.86
N GLN A 16 -8.56 -4.17 -9.73
CA GLN A 16 -8.87 -4.74 -8.42
C GLN A 16 -10.33 -5.18 -8.29
N LEU A 17 -11.27 -4.37 -8.74
CA LEU A 17 -12.69 -4.75 -8.74
C LEU A 17 -12.94 -6.00 -9.60
N PHE A 18 -12.27 -6.09 -10.75
CA PHE A 18 -12.34 -7.28 -11.60
C PHE A 18 -11.80 -8.53 -10.88
N VAL A 19 -10.66 -8.42 -10.22
CA VAL A 19 -10.09 -9.52 -9.39
C VAL A 19 -11.04 -9.92 -8.26
N LEU A 20 -11.67 -8.96 -7.58
CA LEU A 20 -12.64 -9.24 -6.52
C LEU A 20 -13.87 -9.98 -7.06
N ILE A 21 -14.37 -9.61 -8.23
CA ILE A 21 -15.48 -10.33 -8.89
C ILE A 21 -15.06 -11.76 -9.20
N ILE A 22 -13.87 -11.97 -9.78
CA ILE A 22 -13.35 -13.32 -10.04
C ILE A 22 -13.23 -14.11 -8.74
N ALA A 23 -12.66 -13.50 -7.68
CA ALA A 23 -12.49 -14.15 -6.39
C ALA A 23 -13.82 -14.53 -5.73
N ALA A 24 -14.87 -13.72 -5.92
CA ALA A 24 -16.22 -14.02 -5.44
C ALA A 24 -16.90 -15.17 -6.21
N ILE A 25 -16.64 -15.29 -7.50
CA ILE A 25 -17.21 -16.33 -8.36
C ILE A 25 -16.41 -17.64 -8.26
N TYR A 26 -15.13 -17.56 -7.96
CA TYR A 26 -14.20 -18.70 -7.93
C TYR A 26 -14.65 -19.89 -7.04
N PRO A 27 -15.24 -19.72 -5.84
CA PRO A 27 -15.75 -20.82 -5.04
C PRO A 27 -16.84 -21.64 -5.72
N PHE A 28 -17.67 -21.01 -6.58
CA PHE A 28 -18.69 -21.73 -7.35
C PHE A 28 -18.07 -22.64 -8.41
N PHE A 29 -17.00 -22.20 -9.06
CA PHE A 29 -16.27 -23.04 -10.01
C PHE A 29 -15.48 -24.15 -9.27
N GLN A 30 -14.95 -23.85 -8.09
CA GLN A 30 -14.23 -24.82 -7.27
C GLN A 30 -15.09 -26.02 -6.89
N SER A 31 -16.38 -25.81 -6.61
CA SER A 31 -17.29 -26.91 -6.27
C SER A 31 -17.60 -27.84 -7.46
N GLN A 32 -17.40 -27.37 -8.70
CA GLN A 32 -17.66 -28.12 -9.92
C GLN A 32 -16.43 -28.87 -10.44
N VAL A 33 -15.23 -28.45 -10.08
CA VAL A 33 -13.97 -28.99 -10.61
C VAL A 33 -13.08 -29.44 -9.44
N ASN A 34 -12.81 -30.76 -9.37
CA ASN A 34 -11.91 -31.36 -8.36
C ASN A 34 -10.44 -30.99 -8.64
N LEU A 35 -10.08 -29.71 -8.41
CA LEU A 35 -8.71 -29.25 -8.56
C LEU A 35 -7.89 -29.54 -7.29
N SER A 36 -6.60 -29.83 -7.48
CA SER A 36 -5.72 -30.07 -6.34
C SER A 36 -5.59 -28.81 -5.46
N PRO A 37 -5.45 -28.95 -4.12
CA PRO A 37 -5.26 -27.82 -3.21
C PRO A 37 -4.07 -26.91 -3.61
N ARG A 38 -3.01 -27.48 -4.19
CA ARG A 38 -1.84 -26.74 -4.69
C ARG A 38 -2.21 -25.81 -5.85
N PHE A 39 -3.05 -26.29 -6.76
CA PHE A 39 -3.52 -25.49 -7.90
C PHE A 39 -4.37 -24.30 -7.42
N HIS A 40 -5.20 -24.50 -6.40
CA HIS A 40 -5.98 -23.40 -5.79
C HIS A 40 -5.10 -22.31 -5.18
N ILE A 41 -4.05 -22.70 -4.45
CA ILE A 41 -3.10 -21.75 -3.86
C ILE A 41 -2.38 -20.98 -4.97
N ALA A 42 -1.91 -21.67 -6.01
CA ALA A 42 -1.24 -21.04 -7.14
C ALA A 42 -2.15 -20.05 -7.89
N CYS A 43 -3.39 -20.46 -8.22
CA CYS A 43 -4.37 -19.58 -8.88
C CYS A 43 -4.65 -18.34 -8.05
N ARG A 44 -4.89 -18.49 -6.74
CA ARG A 44 -5.13 -17.35 -5.85
C ARG A 44 -3.96 -16.40 -5.82
N THR A 45 -2.74 -16.94 -5.69
CA THR A 45 -1.52 -16.12 -5.70
C THR A 45 -1.36 -15.37 -7.02
N LEU A 46 -1.64 -16.00 -8.17
CA LEU A 46 -1.55 -15.35 -9.47
C LEU A 46 -2.60 -14.25 -9.65
N LEU A 47 -3.83 -14.45 -9.13
CA LEU A 47 -4.89 -13.44 -9.18
C LEU A 47 -4.46 -12.14 -8.49
N ASP A 48 -3.71 -12.23 -7.39
CA ASP A 48 -3.24 -11.06 -6.64
C ASP A 48 -2.28 -10.17 -7.47
N TYR A 49 -1.64 -10.72 -8.52
CA TYR A 49 -0.76 -9.96 -9.42
C TYR A 49 -1.45 -9.33 -10.61
N ILE A 50 -2.71 -9.66 -10.92
CA ILE A 50 -3.44 -9.10 -12.07
C ILE A 50 -3.44 -7.57 -12.08
N PRO A 51 -3.73 -6.85 -10.98
CA PRO A 51 -3.70 -5.40 -10.98
C PRO A 51 -2.30 -4.83 -11.30
N GLY A 52 -1.25 -5.51 -10.83
CA GLY A 52 0.14 -5.17 -11.14
C GLY A 52 0.47 -5.38 -12.61
N ILE A 53 0.03 -6.49 -13.20
CA ILE A 53 0.22 -6.80 -14.64
C ILE A 53 -0.46 -5.73 -15.50
N VAL A 54 -1.70 -5.37 -15.17
CA VAL A 54 -2.46 -4.34 -15.90
C VAL A 54 -1.74 -2.99 -15.81
N LEU A 55 -1.34 -2.58 -14.60
CA LEU A 55 -0.59 -1.33 -14.41
C LEU A 55 0.75 -1.32 -15.16
N ALA A 56 1.50 -2.43 -15.11
CA ALA A 56 2.77 -2.53 -15.81
C ALA A 56 2.58 -2.43 -17.34
N GLY A 57 1.51 -3.01 -17.89
CA GLY A 57 1.14 -2.88 -19.30
C GLY A 57 0.87 -1.43 -19.69
N PHE A 58 0.09 -0.69 -18.91
CA PHE A 58 -0.15 0.74 -19.15
C PHE A 58 1.10 1.59 -18.96
N LEU A 59 1.94 1.27 -17.96
CA LEU A 59 3.22 1.95 -17.76
C LEU A 59 4.17 1.71 -18.94
N LEU A 60 4.22 0.49 -19.48
CA LEU A 60 5.00 0.17 -20.68
C LEU A 60 4.53 0.96 -21.89
N TYR A 61 3.21 1.07 -22.09
CA TYR A 61 2.61 1.88 -23.13
C TYR A 61 3.05 3.36 -23.01
N ASP A 62 2.92 3.95 -21.81
CA ASP A 62 3.32 5.35 -21.58
C ASP A 62 4.85 5.55 -21.78
N MET A 63 5.68 4.59 -21.34
CA MET A 63 7.13 4.63 -21.52
C MET A 63 7.55 4.47 -22.98
N SER A 64 6.84 3.67 -23.77
CA SER A 64 7.14 3.50 -25.19
C SER A 64 6.93 4.80 -25.97
N HIS A 65 5.95 5.59 -25.58
CA HIS A 65 5.71 6.93 -26.16
C HIS A 65 6.75 7.98 -25.75
N THR A 66 7.40 7.82 -24.59
CA THR A 66 8.45 8.73 -24.11
C THR A 66 9.86 8.31 -24.52
N GLY A 67 10.01 7.15 -25.18
CA GLY A 67 11.29 6.64 -25.68
C GLY A 67 12.23 6.10 -24.59
N THR A 68 11.81 6.03 -23.32
CA THR A 68 12.64 5.60 -22.19
C THR A 68 12.00 4.44 -21.42
N VAL A 69 12.29 3.22 -21.80
CA VAL A 69 11.81 2.03 -21.07
C VAL A 69 12.74 1.72 -19.90
N LYS A 70 12.24 1.86 -18.68
CA LYS A 70 12.97 1.49 -17.44
C LYS A 70 12.49 0.11 -16.97
N LEU A 71 13.21 -0.94 -17.35
CA LEU A 71 12.84 -2.32 -17.02
C LEU A 71 12.60 -2.57 -15.53
N PHE A 72 13.44 -2.02 -14.66
CA PHE A 72 13.26 -2.13 -13.20
C PHE A 72 11.90 -1.59 -12.75
N SER A 73 11.48 -0.45 -13.28
CA SER A 73 10.19 0.16 -12.94
C SER A 73 9.00 -0.67 -13.40
N LEU A 74 9.11 -1.30 -14.57
CA LEU A 74 8.07 -2.22 -15.07
C LEU A 74 7.95 -3.44 -14.16
N ILE A 75 9.07 -4.09 -13.85
CA ILE A 75 9.10 -5.26 -12.97
C ILE A 75 8.60 -4.89 -11.58
N LEU A 76 9.00 -3.74 -11.05
CA LEU A 76 8.55 -3.25 -9.75
C LEU A 76 7.02 -2.99 -9.72
N THR A 77 6.47 -2.42 -10.79
CA THR A 77 5.02 -2.18 -10.92
C THR A 77 4.26 -3.49 -11.10
N LEU A 78 4.79 -4.44 -11.86
CA LEU A 78 4.21 -5.75 -12.06
C LEU A 78 4.04 -6.50 -10.73
N PHE A 79 5.06 -6.54 -9.89
CA PHE A 79 5.04 -7.28 -8.64
C PHE A 79 4.52 -6.47 -7.45
N GLY A 80 4.72 -5.17 -7.43
CA GLY A 80 4.30 -4.27 -6.37
C GLY A 80 2.97 -3.57 -6.63
N GLY A 81 2.38 -3.72 -7.81
CA GLY A 81 1.13 -3.05 -8.19
C GLY A 81 1.22 -1.52 -8.02
N MET A 82 0.23 -0.94 -7.37
CA MET A 82 0.18 0.51 -7.10
C MET A 82 1.35 0.99 -6.23
N THR A 83 1.81 0.17 -5.29
CA THR A 83 3.00 0.47 -4.46
C THR A 83 4.25 0.63 -5.32
N GLY A 84 4.48 -0.32 -6.24
CA GLY A 84 5.59 -0.26 -7.18
C GLY A 84 5.51 0.95 -8.09
N LEU A 85 4.32 1.31 -8.54
CA LEU A 85 4.09 2.51 -9.34
C LEU A 85 4.41 3.80 -8.56
N LEU A 86 3.95 3.94 -7.32
CA LEU A 86 4.26 5.09 -6.47
C LEU A 86 5.76 5.23 -6.25
N MET A 87 6.46 4.12 -6.00
CA MET A 87 7.91 4.09 -5.91
C MET A 87 8.58 4.55 -7.21
N HIS A 88 8.07 4.11 -8.38
CA HIS A 88 8.59 4.56 -9.68
C HIS A 88 8.42 6.07 -9.87
N LEU A 89 7.24 6.60 -9.58
CA LEU A 89 6.93 8.02 -9.78
C LEU A 89 7.81 8.95 -8.93
N SER A 90 8.27 8.49 -7.77
CA SER A 90 9.09 9.31 -6.86
C SER A 90 10.55 9.45 -7.27
N GLN A 91 11.10 8.50 -8.04
CA GLN A 91 12.50 8.44 -8.49
C GLN A 91 13.56 8.46 -7.36
N LEU A 92 13.19 8.09 -6.14
CA LEU A 92 14.09 8.14 -4.98
C LEU A 92 15.09 6.97 -4.95
N PRO A 93 16.31 7.16 -4.42
CA PRO A 93 17.32 6.08 -4.29
C PRO A 93 16.85 4.93 -3.39
N ILE A 94 16.04 5.21 -2.36
CA ILE A 94 15.46 4.20 -1.46
C ILE A 94 14.55 3.20 -2.19
N VAL A 95 14.01 3.58 -3.35
CA VAL A 95 13.19 2.73 -4.22
C VAL A 95 13.94 1.49 -4.68
N ARG A 96 15.24 1.57 -4.94
CA ARG A 96 16.03 0.42 -5.36
C ARG A 96 16.07 -0.67 -4.29
N LYS A 97 16.23 -0.28 -3.02
CA LYS A 97 16.27 -1.20 -1.88
C LYS A 97 14.92 -1.90 -1.68
N TYR A 98 13.86 -1.13 -1.44
CA TYR A 98 12.53 -1.69 -1.19
C TYR A 98 11.91 -2.33 -2.44
N GLY A 99 12.23 -1.80 -3.62
CA GLY A 99 11.84 -2.40 -4.88
C GLY A 99 12.47 -3.77 -5.09
N ALA A 100 13.75 -3.94 -4.78
CA ALA A 100 14.42 -5.24 -4.85
C ALA A 100 13.79 -6.24 -3.87
N ILE A 101 13.51 -5.82 -2.61
CA ILE A 101 12.82 -6.67 -1.63
C ILE A 101 11.44 -7.10 -2.17
N THR A 102 10.67 -6.17 -2.74
CA THR A 102 9.35 -6.45 -3.31
C THR A 102 9.43 -7.47 -4.45
N ILE A 103 10.34 -7.27 -5.41
CA ILE A 103 10.50 -8.15 -6.57
C ILE A 103 10.95 -9.55 -6.14
N ILE A 104 12.00 -9.64 -5.33
CA ILE A 104 12.56 -10.92 -4.88
C ILE A 104 11.51 -11.71 -4.10
N TYR A 105 10.84 -11.05 -3.14
CA TYR A 105 9.80 -11.71 -2.34
C TYR A 105 8.63 -12.19 -3.20
N SER A 106 8.14 -11.38 -4.13
CA SER A 106 7.03 -11.75 -5.01
C SER A 106 7.40 -12.94 -5.91
N LEU A 107 8.61 -12.97 -6.46
CA LEU A 107 9.10 -14.12 -7.23
C LEU A 107 9.17 -15.38 -6.37
N LEU A 108 9.72 -15.28 -5.16
CA LEU A 108 9.77 -16.39 -4.22
C LEU A 108 8.36 -16.86 -3.83
N LEU A 109 7.44 -15.93 -3.58
CA LEU A 109 6.05 -16.26 -3.24
C LEU A 109 5.37 -17.06 -4.37
N ILE A 110 5.56 -16.68 -5.63
CA ILE A 110 5.02 -17.43 -6.78
C ILE A 110 5.64 -18.82 -6.85
N VAL A 111 6.97 -18.93 -6.80
CA VAL A 111 7.66 -20.22 -6.85
C VAL A 111 7.22 -21.13 -5.70
N PHE A 112 7.19 -20.61 -4.47
CA PHE A 112 6.82 -21.40 -3.30
C PHE A 112 5.32 -21.76 -3.30
N SER A 113 4.44 -20.92 -3.83
CA SER A 113 3.02 -21.27 -3.94
C SER A 113 2.77 -22.46 -4.87
N ILE A 114 3.60 -22.62 -5.91
CA ILE A 114 3.48 -23.69 -6.90
C ILE A 114 4.16 -24.97 -6.41
N PHE A 115 5.41 -24.88 -5.96
CA PHE A 115 6.26 -26.02 -5.70
C PHE A 115 6.30 -26.42 -4.22
N PHE A 116 6.27 -25.46 -3.30
CA PHE A 116 6.52 -25.66 -1.87
C PHE A 116 5.53 -24.92 -0.98
N PRO A 117 4.19 -25.14 -1.11
CA PRO A 117 3.18 -24.35 -0.39
C PRO A 117 3.28 -24.43 1.14
N TYR A 118 3.86 -25.49 1.67
CA TYR A 118 4.10 -25.66 3.10
C TYR A 118 5.18 -24.71 3.67
N LEU A 119 6.06 -24.17 2.81
CA LEU A 119 7.10 -23.22 3.21
C LEU A 119 6.68 -21.75 3.13
N LEU A 120 5.45 -21.46 2.67
CA LEU A 120 4.96 -20.07 2.53
C LEU A 120 4.97 -19.30 3.86
N LYS A 121 4.69 -19.99 4.98
CA LYS A 121 4.80 -19.40 6.32
C LYS A 121 6.23 -18.96 6.65
N ALA A 122 7.21 -19.85 6.39
CA ALA A 122 8.62 -19.54 6.63
C ALA A 122 9.09 -18.37 5.76
N LEU A 123 8.68 -18.33 4.49
CA LEU A 123 8.96 -17.23 3.57
C LEU A 123 8.40 -15.89 4.10
N SER A 124 7.19 -15.90 4.66
CA SER A 124 6.59 -14.71 5.27
C SER A 124 7.39 -14.20 6.47
N TYR A 125 7.89 -15.08 7.33
CA TYR A 125 8.74 -14.69 8.45
C TYR A 125 10.09 -14.09 7.98
N ILE A 126 10.69 -14.66 6.94
CA ILE A 126 11.91 -14.11 6.34
C ILE A 126 11.66 -12.71 5.80
N LEU A 127 10.53 -12.48 5.11
CA LEU A 127 10.15 -11.14 4.65
C LEU A 127 10.02 -10.18 5.83
N TYR A 128 9.28 -10.56 6.86
CA TYR A 128 9.07 -9.70 8.02
C TYR A 128 10.38 -9.31 8.68
N ALA A 129 11.29 -10.26 8.85
CA ALA A 129 12.63 -10.00 9.40
C ALA A 129 13.43 -9.04 8.47
N THR A 130 13.41 -9.29 7.16
CA THR A 130 14.13 -8.45 6.19
C THR A 130 13.60 -7.02 6.16
N VAL A 131 12.27 -6.85 6.16
CA VAL A 131 11.65 -5.53 6.19
C VAL A 131 11.93 -4.84 7.52
N LEU A 132 11.82 -5.53 8.64
CA LEU A 132 12.11 -4.99 9.96
C LEU A 132 13.53 -4.41 10.03
N VAL A 133 14.54 -5.21 9.67
CA VAL A 133 15.94 -4.76 9.67
C VAL A 133 16.12 -3.57 8.74
N SER A 134 15.53 -3.61 7.55
CA SER A 134 15.62 -2.52 6.58
C SER A 134 14.97 -1.23 7.08
N VAL A 135 13.79 -1.34 7.70
CA VAL A 135 13.03 -0.21 8.25
C VAL A 135 13.76 0.41 9.44
N LEU A 136 14.29 -0.41 10.37
CA LEU A 136 15.05 0.08 11.50
C LEU A 136 16.32 0.82 11.05
N TYR A 137 17.03 0.26 10.06
CA TYR A 137 18.18 0.92 9.47
C TYR A 137 17.81 2.29 8.88
N ASP A 138 16.75 2.36 8.09
CA ASP A 138 16.35 3.61 7.44
C ASP A 138 15.81 4.65 8.45
N LEU A 139 15.04 4.22 9.46
CA LEU A 139 14.58 5.11 10.54
C LEU A 139 15.74 5.73 11.31
N TRP A 140 16.85 5.00 11.46
CA TRP A 140 18.06 5.52 12.10
C TRP A 140 18.73 6.62 11.27
N TYR A 141 18.71 6.50 9.93
CA TYR A 141 19.33 7.46 9.02
C TYR A 141 18.43 8.64 8.64
N ILE A 142 17.13 8.51 8.76
CA ILE A 142 16.19 9.62 8.49
C ILE A 142 16.22 10.56 9.71
N HIS A 143 16.74 11.77 9.51
CA HIS A 143 16.74 12.80 10.55
C HIS A 143 15.32 13.34 10.75
N LEU A 144 14.56 12.71 11.63
CA LEU A 144 13.24 13.16 12.03
C LEU A 144 13.34 14.19 13.17
N PRO A 145 12.44 15.20 13.20
CA PRO A 145 12.41 16.16 14.28
C PRO A 145 12.14 15.45 15.63
N GLN A 146 12.85 15.84 16.69
CA GLN A 146 12.66 15.27 18.02
C GLN A 146 11.38 15.83 18.66
N CYS A 147 10.24 15.20 18.39
CA CYS A 147 8.97 15.53 19.00
C CYS A 147 8.20 14.24 19.37
N SER A 148 7.21 14.36 20.26
CA SER A 148 6.42 13.21 20.70
C SER A 148 5.76 12.46 19.55
N GLN A 149 5.32 13.16 18.49
CA GLN A 149 4.71 12.56 17.31
C GLN A 149 5.69 11.68 16.54
N THR A 150 6.98 12.03 16.51
CA THR A 150 8.03 11.24 15.87
C THR A 150 8.23 9.90 16.57
N TYR A 151 8.27 9.89 17.90
CA TYR A 151 8.42 8.65 18.68
C TYR A 151 7.22 7.71 18.45
N TRP A 152 6.00 8.27 18.43
CA TRP A 152 4.81 7.49 18.10
C TRP A 152 4.86 6.93 16.69
N LEU A 153 5.30 7.72 15.72
CA LEU A 153 5.44 7.27 14.33
C LEU A 153 6.46 6.13 14.21
N GLN A 154 7.61 6.26 14.87
CA GLN A 154 8.64 5.20 14.87
C GLN A 154 8.10 3.91 15.48
N ALA A 155 7.39 3.99 16.63
CA ALA A 155 6.78 2.85 17.28
C ALA A 155 5.73 2.19 16.37
N ILE A 156 4.88 2.97 15.71
CA ILE A 156 3.85 2.48 14.78
C ILE A 156 4.49 1.79 13.58
N ILE A 157 5.53 2.38 12.96
CA ILE A 157 6.21 1.77 11.81
C ILE A 157 6.91 0.47 12.23
N PHE A 158 7.52 0.45 13.41
CA PHE A 158 8.10 -0.77 13.98
C PHE A 158 7.07 -1.89 14.10
N ILE A 159 5.90 -1.59 14.69
CA ILE A 159 4.80 -2.54 14.82
C ILE A 159 4.30 -3.02 13.44
N LEU A 160 4.15 -2.11 12.48
CA LEU A 160 3.72 -2.43 11.13
C LEU A 160 4.72 -3.33 10.40
N SER A 161 6.01 -3.26 10.71
CA SER A 161 7.02 -4.14 10.11
C SER A 161 6.75 -5.62 10.40
N PHE A 162 6.08 -5.94 11.52
CA PHE A 162 5.68 -7.30 11.86
C PHE A 162 4.29 -7.69 11.34
N THR A 163 3.41 -6.73 11.12
CA THR A 163 2.00 -7.00 10.82
C THR A 163 1.63 -6.69 9.37
N HIS A 164 2.17 -5.61 8.84
CA HIS A 164 1.94 -5.11 7.49
C HIS A 164 3.23 -4.55 6.88
N PRO A 165 4.21 -5.41 6.52
CA PRO A 165 5.53 -4.98 6.07
C PRO A 165 5.47 -4.02 4.87
N TRP A 166 4.52 -4.21 3.95
CA TRP A 166 4.31 -3.31 2.81
C TRP A 166 3.91 -1.90 3.24
N THR A 167 3.05 -1.78 4.26
CA THR A 167 2.64 -0.48 4.80
C THR A 167 3.80 0.19 5.51
N ALA A 168 4.63 -0.55 6.25
CA ALA A 168 5.84 -0.03 6.87
C ALA A 168 6.83 0.51 5.83
N MET A 169 7.11 -0.25 4.76
CA MET A 169 7.97 0.17 3.65
C MET A 169 7.45 1.43 2.96
N LEU A 170 6.14 1.50 2.67
CA LEU A 170 5.52 2.70 2.11
C LEU A 170 5.61 3.90 3.04
N SER A 171 5.50 3.71 4.34
CA SER A 171 5.64 4.79 5.33
C SER A 171 7.05 5.38 5.31
N ILE A 172 8.08 4.54 5.29
CA ILE A 172 9.48 4.99 5.15
C ILE A 172 9.70 5.71 3.82
N PHE A 173 9.14 5.16 2.74
CA PHE A 173 9.20 5.77 1.43
C PHE A 173 8.61 7.18 1.42
N ILE A 174 7.42 7.39 2.01
CA ILE A 174 6.77 8.70 2.12
C ILE A 174 7.62 9.67 2.95
N LEU A 175 8.21 9.20 4.06
CA LEU A 175 9.10 10.02 4.89
C LEU A 175 10.37 10.45 4.16
N SER A 176 10.79 9.70 3.15
CA SER A 176 11.99 9.96 2.35
C SER A 176 11.75 10.90 1.16
N LEU A 177 10.50 11.30 0.89
CA LEU A 177 10.18 12.23 -0.20
C LEU A 177 10.79 13.61 0.06
N PRO A 178 11.40 14.27 -0.95
CA PRO A 178 12.11 15.54 -0.77
C PRO A 178 11.19 16.76 -0.55
N ALA A 179 9.88 16.60 -0.71
CA ALA A 179 8.92 17.69 -0.53
C ALA A 179 8.60 17.93 0.94
N ALA A 180 8.31 19.17 1.32
CA ALA A 180 7.84 19.67 2.63
C ALA A 180 8.70 19.32 3.89
N LEU A 181 8.58 20.10 4.93
CA LEU A 181 9.26 19.85 6.20
C LEU A 181 8.83 18.51 6.80
N PRO A 182 9.75 17.72 7.40
CA PRO A 182 9.43 16.40 7.95
C PRO A 182 8.23 16.39 8.92
N ALA A 183 8.04 17.47 9.69
CA ALA A 183 6.90 17.60 10.61
C ALA A 183 5.54 17.62 9.88
N GLU A 184 5.45 18.20 8.69
CA GLU A 184 4.22 18.27 7.89
C GLU A 184 3.82 16.90 7.34
N ARG A 185 4.78 15.97 7.19
CA ARG A 185 4.54 14.59 6.73
C ARG A 185 4.08 13.66 7.84
N ILE A 186 4.54 13.91 9.07
CA ILE A 186 4.26 13.04 10.22
C ILE A 186 2.77 13.01 10.52
N LYS A 187 2.13 14.18 10.56
CA LYS A 187 0.72 14.31 10.97
C LYS A 187 -0.25 13.56 10.04
N PRO A 188 -0.25 13.76 8.71
CA PRO A 188 -1.14 13.01 7.82
C PRO A 188 -0.82 11.51 7.83
N LEU A 189 0.45 11.13 7.92
CA LEU A 189 0.85 9.72 7.98
C LEU A 189 0.32 9.04 9.24
N LEU A 190 0.51 9.63 10.42
CA LEU A 190 -0.01 9.12 11.69
C LEU A 190 -1.54 8.97 11.66
N ARG A 191 -2.25 9.94 11.10
CA ARG A 191 -3.71 9.93 10.99
C ARG A 191 -4.23 8.66 10.31
N TYR A 192 -3.57 8.19 9.26
CA TYR A 192 -3.95 6.96 8.55
C TYR A 192 -3.38 5.70 9.19
N LEU A 193 -2.15 5.74 9.73
CA LEU A 193 -1.51 4.57 10.30
C LEU A 193 -2.11 4.12 11.63
N ILE A 194 -2.55 5.04 12.48
CA ILE A 194 -3.14 4.73 13.79
C ILE A 194 -4.35 3.79 13.66
N PRO A 195 -5.38 4.09 12.85
CA PRO A 195 -6.48 3.15 12.63
C PRO A 195 -6.02 1.79 12.13
N ILE A 196 -5.10 1.75 11.16
CA ILE A 196 -4.57 0.49 10.60
C ILE A 196 -3.93 -0.37 11.70
N VAL A 197 -3.10 0.24 12.57
CA VAL A 197 -2.46 -0.49 13.68
C VAL A 197 -3.48 -1.01 14.68
N ILE A 198 -4.39 -0.15 15.14
CA ILE A 198 -5.40 -0.53 16.12
C ILE A 198 -6.21 -1.72 15.61
N PHE A 199 -6.72 -1.66 14.37
CA PHE A 199 -7.52 -2.74 13.79
C PHE A 199 -6.70 -4.01 13.52
N THR A 200 -5.41 -3.86 13.17
CA THR A 200 -4.53 -5.02 13.00
C THR A 200 -4.35 -5.78 14.30
N PHE A 201 -4.12 -5.07 15.41
CA PHE A 201 -4.04 -5.68 16.74
C PHE A 201 -5.36 -6.34 17.15
N ALA A 202 -6.46 -5.62 17.01
CA ALA A 202 -7.78 -6.14 17.31
C ALA A 202 -8.07 -7.43 16.51
N ASN A 203 -7.76 -7.46 15.22
CA ASN A 203 -7.87 -8.67 14.39
C ASN A 203 -7.02 -9.82 14.91
N LYS A 204 -5.75 -9.57 15.29
CA LYS A 204 -4.86 -10.60 15.83
C LYS A 204 -5.39 -11.17 17.14
N ILE A 205 -5.91 -10.32 18.03
CA ILE A 205 -6.53 -10.77 19.28
C ILE A 205 -7.78 -11.60 18.99
N CYS A 206 -8.64 -11.14 18.08
CA CYS A 206 -9.88 -11.83 17.75
C CYS A 206 -9.65 -13.17 17.05
N THR A 207 -8.60 -13.33 16.26
CA THR A 207 -8.23 -14.62 15.66
C THR A 207 -7.72 -15.63 16.69
N ALA A 208 -7.33 -15.20 17.90
CA ALA A 208 -6.97 -16.07 19.01
C ALA A 208 -8.18 -16.57 19.82
N ILE A 209 -9.39 -16.09 19.52
CA ILE A 209 -10.63 -16.55 20.19
C ILE A 209 -10.90 -18.00 19.82
N PRO A 210 -11.22 -18.87 20.81
CA PRO A 210 -11.52 -20.27 20.55
C PRO A 210 -12.67 -20.44 19.54
N GLY A 211 -12.52 -21.39 18.62
CA GLY A 211 -13.48 -21.63 17.53
C GLY A 211 -14.84 -22.20 17.94
N ASN A 212 -15.00 -22.59 19.22
CA ASN A 212 -16.29 -23.05 19.80
C ASN A 212 -17.27 -21.89 20.08
N ILE A 213 -16.81 -20.64 20.06
CA ILE A 213 -17.69 -19.48 20.20
C ILE A 213 -18.19 -19.08 18.80
N SER A 214 -19.51 -19.14 18.60
CA SER A 214 -20.16 -18.76 17.34
C SER A 214 -21.03 -17.50 17.50
N LEU A 215 -20.98 -16.62 16.50
CA LEU A 215 -21.85 -15.46 16.34
C LEU A 215 -22.65 -15.66 15.04
N PHE A 216 -23.97 -15.63 15.12
CA PHE A 216 -24.85 -15.85 13.95
C PHE A 216 -24.60 -17.19 13.22
N GLY A 217 -24.19 -18.25 13.95
CA GLY A 217 -23.86 -19.57 13.37
C GLY A 217 -22.50 -19.66 12.67
N ILE A 218 -21.70 -18.60 12.69
CA ILE A 218 -20.34 -18.54 12.14
C ILE A 218 -19.35 -18.42 13.29
N PRO A 219 -18.17 -19.08 13.24
CA PRO A 219 -17.16 -18.93 14.28
C PRO A 219 -16.81 -17.45 14.56
N ALA A 220 -16.78 -17.07 15.83
CA ALA A 220 -16.48 -15.69 16.24
C ALA A 220 -15.10 -15.24 15.77
N SER A 221 -14.14 -16.17 15.67
CA SER A 221 -12.80 -15.93 15.10
C SER A 221 -12.80 -15.50 13.63
N VAL A 222 -13.89 -15.70 12.90
CA VAL A 222 -14.07 -15.22 11.51
C VAL A 222 -14.95 -13.99 11.47
N THR A 223 -16.08 -14.01 12.21
CA THR A 223 -17.09 -12.95 12.16
C THR A 223 -16.54 -11.63 12.70
N ILE A 224 -15.86 -11.64 13.85
CA ILE A 224 -15.34 -10.41 14.47
C ILE A 224 -14.26 -9.74 13.63
N PRO A 225 -13.22 -10.45 13.13
CA PRO A 225 -12.23 -9.85 12.20
C PRO A 225 -12.86 -9.27 10.95
N THR A 226 -13.89 -9.91 10.39
CA THR A 226 -14.60 -9.41 9.21
C THR A 226 -15.31 -8.09 9.50
N ILE A 227 -16.04 -8.00 10.62
CA ILE A 227 -16.72 -6.77 11.05
C ILE A 227 -15.69 -5.66 11.31
N LEU A 228 -14.60 -5.95 12.02
CA LEU A 228 -13.53 -4.99 12.28
C LEU A 228 -12.91 -4.48 10.98
N SER A 229 -12.64 -5.37 10.01
CA SER A 229 -12.11 -4.99 8.71
C SER A 229 -13.05 -4.07 7.95
N LEU A 230 -14.36 -4.31 8.03
CA LEU A 230 -15.39 -3.44 7.44
C LEU A 230 -15.43 -2.06 8.12
N ILE A 231 -15.33 -2.02 9.44
CA ILE A 231 -15.27 -0.76 10.20
C ILE A 231 -14.03 0.03 9.80
N LEU A 232 -12.85 -0.61 9.75
CA LEU A 232 -11.61 0.03 9.30
C LEU A 232 -11.77 0.59 7.88
N PHE A 233 -12.32 -0.21 6.97
CA PHE A 233 -12.60 0.22 5.62
C PHE A 233 -13.47 1.48 5.59
N CYS A 234 -14.58 1.51 6.33
CA CYS A 234 -15.45 2.69 6.42
C CYS A 234 -14.71 3.91 6.96
N ILE A 235 -13.91 3.75 8.02
CA ILE A 235 -13.11 4.85 8.59
C ILE A 235 -12.14 5.40 7.54
N ILE A 236 -11.38 4.55 6.86
CA ILE A 236 -10.42 4.98 5.84
C ILE A 236 -11.15 5.66 4.67
N VAL A 237 -12.28 5.13 4.20
CA VAL A 237 -13.07 5.75 3.12
C VAL A 237 -13.56 7.14 3.50
N ILE A 238 -14.07 7.32 4.74
CA ILE A 238 -14.52 8.63 5.23
C ILE A 238 -13.34 9.62 5.25
N MET A 239 -12.18 9.19 5.74
CA MET A 239 -10.97 10.00 5.76
C MET A 239 -10.50 10.39 4.34
N LEU A 240 -10.48 9.42 3.41
CA LEU A 240 -10.12 9.64 2.01
C LEU A 240 -11.09 10.59 1.31
N TYR A 241 -12.39 10.44 1.55
CA TYR A 241 -13.41 11.33 1.00
C TYR A 241 -13.22 12.78 1.47
N HIS A 242 -12.88 12.97 2.75
CA HIS A 242 -12.61 14.28 3.33
C HIS A 242 -11.31 14.91 2.80
N ASP A 243 -10.27 14.09 2.61
CA ASP A 243 -8.95 14.58 2.19
C ASP A 243 -8.78 14.66 0.65
N ALA A 244 -9.64 14.00 -0.13
CA ALA A 244 -9.60 13.98 -1.59
C ALA A 244 -9.56 15.39 -2.26
N PRO A 245 -10.29 16.43 -1.77
CA PRO A 245 -10.20 17.77 -2.36
C PRO A 245 -8.78 18.36 -2.37
N ARG A 246 -7.97 18.00 -1.36
CA ARG A 246 -6.58 18.49 -1.23
C ARG A 246 -5.61 17.78 -2.19
N THR A 247 -6.00 16.64 -2.75
CA THR A 247 -5.11 15.81 -3.57
C THR A 247 -5.26 16.03 -5.06
N ARG A 248 -6.35 16.70 -5.50
CA ARG A 248 -6.79 16.75 -6.90
C ARG A 248 -7.05 15.38 -7.54
N LEU A 249 -7.11 14.31 -6.74
CA LEU A 249 -7.51 12.99 -7.20
C LEU A 249 -9.05 12.89 -7.28
N PRO A 250 -9.60 12.12 -8.21
CA PRO A 250 -11.04 11.93 -8.30
C PRO A 250 -11.54 11.15 -7.08
N ARG A 251 -12.42 11.80 -6.27
CA ARG A 251 -12.91 11.30 -4.97
C ARG A 251 -13.43 9.88 -5.03
N PHE A 252 -14.28 9.61 -6.04
CA PHE A 252 -14.88 8.28 -6.21
C PHE A 252 -13.82 7.19 -6.34
N TRP A 253 -12.84 7.37 -7.23
CA TRP A 253 -11.81 6.36 -7.51
C TRP A 253 -10.84 6.18 -6.34
N LEU A 254 -10.53 7.27 -5.63
CA LEU A 254 -9.70 7.19 -4.43
C LEU A 254 -10.40 6.37 -3.33
N CYS A 255 -11.68 6.62 -3.08
CA CYS A 255 -12.46 5.84 -2.12
C CYS A 255 -12.67 4.39 -2.58
N ALA A 256 -12.93 4.17 -3.87
CA ALA A 256 -13.11 2.83 -4.44
C ALA A 256 -11.81 1.99 -4.38
N SER A 257 -10.64 2.61 -4.53
CA SER A 257 -9.35 1.90 -4.41
C SER A 257 -9.13 1.31 -3.00
N ALA A 258 -9.77 1.86 -1.97
CA ALA A 258 -9.71 1.33 -0.61
C ALA A 258 -10.37 -0.06 -0.48
N ILE A 259 -11.29 -0.42 -1.39
CA ILE A 259 -11.92 -1.76 -1.43
C ILE A 259 -10.85 -2.84 -1.63
N GLY A 260 -9.90 -2.60 -2.53
CA GLY A 260 -8.82 -3.55 -2.78
C GLY A 260 -7.71 -3.50 -1.72
N SER A 261 -7.35 -2.30 -1.26
CA SER A 261 -6.34 -2.12 -0.21
C SER A 261 -6.46 -0.73 0.43
N ALA A 262 -7.10 -0.66 1.58
CA ALA A 262 -7.23 0.58 2.35
C ALA A 262 -5.87 1.23 2.68
N PRO A 263 -4.81 0.51 3.09
CA PRO A 263 -3.49 1.11 3.29
C PRO A 263 -2.90 1.72 2.01
N VAL A 264 -3.02 1.06 0.87
CA VAL A 264 -2.49 1.57 -0.41
C VAL A 264 -3.24 2.83 -0.84
N ALA A 265 -4.58 2.85 -0.72
CA ALA A 265 -5.38 4.03 -1.01
C ALA A 265 -5.00 5.23 -0.13
N ALA A 266 -4.79 5.01 1.19
CA ALA A 266 -4.32 6.01 2.12
C ALA A 266 -2.95 6.57 1.71
N MET A 267 -2.01 5.70 1.32
CA MET A 267 -0.67 6.11 0.87
C MET A 267 -0.72 6.90 -0.45
N CYS A 268 -1.60 6.53 -1.40
CA CYS A 268 -1.83 7.32 -2.60
C CYS A 268 -2.33 8.73 -2.28
N CYS A 269 -3.25 8.84 -1.31
CA CYS A 269 -3.77 10.12 -0.84
C CYS A 269 -2.67 11.00 -0.25
N ILE A 270 -1.87 10.45 0.66
CA ILE A 270 -0.75 11.18 1.32
C ILE A 270 0.28 11.60 0.28
N PHE A 271 0.65 10.71 -0.64
CA PHE A 271 1.60 11.01 -1.70
C PHE A 271 1.13 12.18 -2.59
N ALA A 272 -0.15 12.17 -2.99
CA ALA A 272 -0.73 13.22 -3.80
C ALA A 272 -0.87 14.56 -3.05
N GLN A 273 -1.13 14.54 -1.74
CA GLN A 273 -1.13 15.74 -0.89
C GLN A 273 0.25 16.38 -0.84
N GLN A 274 1.29 15.59 -0.56
CA GLN A 274 2.65 16.10 -0.47
C GLN A 274 3.15 16.70 -1.78
N GLU A 275 2.77 16.09 -2.90
CA GLU A 275 3.10 16.65 -4.22
C GLU A 275 2.36 17.95 -4.49
N HIS A 276 1.12 18.07 -4.04
CA HIS A 276 0.35 19.31 -4.18
C HIS A 276 0.99 20.44 -3.38
N ASP A 277 1.36 20.16 -2.13
CA ASP A 277 1.93 21.16 -1.22
C ASP A 277 3.32 21.62 -1.71
N ALA A 278 4.14 20.71 -2.26
CA ALA A 278 5.44 21.03 -2.85
C ALA A 278 5.36 21.93 -4.09
N ASN A 279 4.25 21.87 -4.82
CA ASN A 279 4.05 22.66 -6.04
C ASN A 279 3.28 23.99 -5.79
N GLN A 280 2.89 24.31 -4.54
CA GLN A 280 2.36 25.62 -4.22
C GLN A 280 3.53 26.57 -3.91
N PRO A 281 3.72 27.65 -4.69
CA PRO A 281 4.73 28.67 -4.36
C PRO A 281 4.40 29.24 -2.98
N THR A 282 5.38 29.22 -2.11
CA THR A 282 5.27 29.79 -0.76
C THR A 282 4.80 31.24 -0.88
N ILE A 283 3.68 31.56 -0.22
CA ILE A 283 3.06 32.90 -0.24
C ILE A 283 4.10 34.00 0.13
N ASN A 284 5.15 33.61 0.87
CA ASN A 284 6.25 34.50 1.27
C ASN A 284 7.14 34.99 0.10
N GLU A 285 7.27 34.21 -1.00
CA GLU A 285 8.03 34.69 -2.18
C GLU A 285 7.26 35.76 -2.95
N LYS A 286 5.93 35.71 -3.00
CA LYS A 286 5.11 36.73 -3.66
C LYS A 286 5.04 38.06 -2.91
N THR A 287 5.27 38.04 -1.59
CA THR A 287 5.34 39.27 -0.78
C THR A 287 6.72 39.93 -0.86
N ALA A 288 7.78 39.15 -1.01
CA ALA A 288 9.15 39.69 -1.18
C ALA A 288 9.33 40.37 -2.55
N ASP A 289 8.75 39.84 -3.63
CA ASP A 289 8.82 40.45 -4.97
C ASP A 289 8.01 41.75 -5.10
N LYS A 290 7.00 41.96 -4.26
CA LYS A 290 6.24 43.23 -4.23
C LYS A 290 6.94 44.34 -3.44
N SER A 291 7.78 43.99 -2.48
CA SER A 291 8.51 44.96 -1.66
C SER A 291 9.80 45.48 -2.31
N THR A 292 10.25 44.89 -3.42
CA THR A 292 11.43 45.30 -4.18
C THR A 292 11.09 46.21 -5.38
N ASN A 293 9.80 46.37 -5.68
CA ASN A 293 9.32 47.23 -6.79
C ASN A 293 8.57 48.52 -6.34
N GLU A 294 8.60 48.84 -5.07
CA GLU A 294 8.23 50.15 -4.51
C GLU A 294 9.48 50.88 -3.99
#